data_18e8e9f0dda45b8a9a15c3d3c2d62a0b
#
_entry.id   18e8e9f0dda45b8a9a15c3d3c2d62a0b
#
_cell.length_a   1.000
_cell.length_b   1.000
_cell.length_c   1.000
_cell.angle_alpha   90.00
_cell.angle_beta   90.00
_cell.angle_gamma   90.00
#
_symmetry.space_group_name_H-M   'P 1'
#
loop_
_entity.id
_entity.type
_entity.pdbx_description
1 polymer ?
#
loop_
_entity_poly.entity_id
_entity_poly.type
_entity_poly.pdbx_seq_one_letter_code
_entity_poly.pdbx_strand_id
1 'polypeptide(L)'
;RDSQNIARFGEERESLLISYDQRRKILLAVMLTVVRHFRGQGGATPADEIRAQLDLPTRIVNDILYQLVQAGQLIAVPSGDGEREVAFAPAHDPQSMTVYGILEAVEKSGQTTVDLTQSDELTRIDQELETLKETARKSQDNVRLVDLL
;
A
#
# COMPACT_ATOMS: atom_id res chain seq x y z
N ARG A 1 8.70 27.59 22.91
CA ARG A 1 9.44 26.34 22.82
C ARG A 1 8.53 25.16 22.51
N ASP A 2 7.44 25.03 23.23
CA ASP A 2 6.50 23.94 23.00
C ASP A 2 5.84 24.06 21.63
N SER A 3 5.59 25.29 21.21
CA SER A 3 5.03 25.54 19.86
C SER A 3 5.97 25.06 18.77
N GLN A 4 7.28 25.29 18.94
CA GLN A 4 8.26 24.84 17.95
C GLN A 4 8.37 23.32 17.92
N ASN A 5 8.30 22.67 19.07
CA ASN A 5 8.35 21.22 19.15
C ASN A 5 7.13 20.59 18.52
N ILE A 6 5.95 21.17 18.71
CA ILE A 6 4.72 20.69 18.10
C ILE A 6 4.78 20.85 16.58
N ALA A 7 5.25 22.00 16.10
CA ALA A 7 5.38 22.23 14.66
C ALA A 7 6.37 21.27 14.02
N ARG A 8 7.52 21.07 14.66
CA ARG A 8 8.53 20.12 14.16
C ARG A 8 8.00 18.69 14.13
N PHE A 9 7.30 18.31 15.18
CA PHE A 9 6.67 16.99 15.27
C PHE A 9 5.68 16.80 14.11
N GLY A 10 4.87 17.82 13.81
CA GLY A 10 3.94 17.79 12.71
C GLY A 10 4.64 17.64 11.36
N GLU A 11 5.72 18.39 11.15
CA GLU A 11 6.48 18.30 9.91
C GLU A 11 7.11 16.94 9.71
N GLU A 12 7.71 16.37 10.74
CA GLU A 12 8.33 15.06 10.68
C GLU A 12 7.34 13.96 10.37
N ARG A 13 6.08 14.16 10.73
CA ARG A 13 5.03 13.17 10.54
C ARG A 13 4.05 13.54 9.44
N GLU A 14 4.45 14.44 8.55
CA GLU A 14 3.55 14.89 7.49
C GLU A 14 3.00 13.73 6.66
N SER A 15 3.85 12.76 6.30
CA SER A 15 3.41 11.59 5.55
C SER A 15 2.49 10.69 6.35
N LEU A 16 2.48 10.80 7.69
CA LEU A 16 1.64 10.01 8.57
C LEU A 16 0.33 10.71 8.90
N LEU A 17 0.15 11.97 8.48
CA LEU A 17 -1.07 12.72 8.73
C LEU A 17 -2.22 12.32 7.80
N ILE A 18 -1.93 11.50 6.80
CA ILE A 18 -2.96 10.99 5.89
C ILE A 18 -3.84 10.04 6.69
N SER A 19 -5.17 10.22 6.58
CA SER A 19 -6.09 9.32 7.24
C SER A 19 -5.94 7.89 6.72
N TYR A 20 -6.36 6.94 7.52
CA TYR A 20 -6.34 5.53 7.11
C TYR A 20 -7.14 5.32 5.83
N ASP A 21 -8.28 5.99 5.75
CA ASP A 21 -9.15 5.91 4.58
C ASP A 21 -8.46 6.45 3.32
N GLN A 22 -7.81 7.60 3.42
CA GLN A 22 -7.08 8.16 2.29
C GLN A 22 -5.90 7.30 1.88
N ARG A 23 -5.20 6.74 2.85
CA ARG A 23 -4.07 5.84 2.56
C ARG A 23 -4.53 4.64 1.75
N ARG A 24 -5.65 4.04 2.10
CA ARG A 24 -6.21 2.92 1.35
C ARG A 24 -6.50 3.31 -0.10
N LYS A 25 -7.10 4.48 -0.29
CA LYS A 25 -7.40 4.99 -1.64
C LYS A 25 -6.14 5.17 -2.47
N ILE A 26 -5.10 5.74 -1.88
CA ILE A 26 -3.84 5.99 -2.57
C ILE A 26 -3.14 4.67 -2.91
N LEU A 27 -3.10 3.74 -1.96
CA LEU A 27 -2.54 2.40 -2.19
C LEU A 27 -3.18 1.74 -3.42
N LEU A 28 -4.49 1.75 -3.47
CA LEU A 28 -5.22 1.13 -4.57
C LEU A 28 -5.05 1.91 -5.88
N ALA A 29 -4.98 3.23 -5.81
CA ALA A 29 -4.74 4.05 -7.01
C ALA A 29 -3.36 3.78 -7.60
N VAL A 30 -2.35 3.63 -6.77
CA VAL A 30 -1.01 3.26 -7.22
C VAL A 30 -1.03 1.89 -7.88
N MET A 31 -1.67 0.91 -7.25
CA MET A 31 -1.77 -0.43 -7.81
C MET A 31 -2.50 -0.44 -9.15
N LEU A 32 -3.60 0.32 -9.27
CA LEU A 32 -4.33 0.42 -10.53
C LEU A 32 -3.47 1.02 -11.63
N THR A 33 -2.70 2.05 -11.31
CA THR A 33 -1.80 2.68 -12.27
C THR A 33 -0.78 1.68 -12.80
N VAL A 34 -0.16 0.93 -11.89
CA VAL A 34 0.85 -0.07 -12.26
C VAL A 34 0.23 -1.23 -13.05
N VAL A 35 -0.90 -1.74 -12.62
CA VAL A 35 -1.56 -2.86 -13.30
C VAL A 35 -2.07 -2.44 -14.67
N ARG A 36 -2.63 -1.24 -14.80
CA ARG A 36 -3.10 -0.74 -16.10
C ARG A 36 -1.96 -0.67 -17.09
N HIS A 37 -0.83 -0.13 -16.69
CA HIS A 37 0.36 -0.04 -17.55
C HIS A 37 0.86 -1.43 -17.94
N PHE A 38 0.94 -2.33 -16.96
CA PHE A 38 1.42 -3.68 -17.18
C PHE A 38 0.58 -4.43 -18.21
N ARG A 39 -0.74 -4.29 -18.12
CA ARG A 39 -1.67 -4.97 -19.03
C ARG A 39 -1.75 -4.29 -20.41
N GLY A 40 -1.60 -2.98 -20.44
CA GLY A 40 -1.73 -2.23 -21.68
C GLY A 40 -0.46 -2.21 -22.50
N GLN A 41 0.63 -1.74 -21.90
CA GLN A 41 1.91 -1.57 -22.61
C GLN A 41 2.90 -2.67 -22.29
N GLY A 42 2.62 -3.43 -21.24
CA GLY A 42 3.55 -4.43 -20.73
C GLY A 42 4.68 -3.80 -19.95
N GLY A 43 5.28 -4.59 -19.06
CA GLY A 43 6.43 -4.15 -18.31
C GLY A 43 6.12 -3.26 -17.13
N ALA A 44 7.18 -2.72 -16.56
CA ALA A 44 7.11 -1.95 -15.31
C ALA A 44 6.79 -0.48 -15.60
N THR A 45 6.14 0.17 -14.64
CA THR A 45 5.81 1.60 -14.71
C THR A 45 6.91 2.40 -14.03
N PRO A 46 7.55 3.36 -14.70
CA PRO A 46 8.53 4.21 -14.05
C PRO A 46 7.93 5.00 -12.89
N ALA A 47 8.72 5.19 -11.84
CA ALA A 47 8.27 5.91 -10.65
C ALA A 47 7.79 7.32 -10.99
N ASP A 48 8.49 8.00 -11.90
CA ASP A 48 8.12 9.36 -12.32
C ASP A 48 6.74 9.40 -12.95
N GLU A 49 6.40 8.39 -13.74
CA GLU A 49 5.08 8.31 -14.35
C GLU A 49 3.98 8.12 -13.32
N ILE A 50 4.23 7.29 -12.30
CA ILE A 50 3.29 7.10 -11.21
C ILE A 50 3.04 8.42 -10.49
N ARG A 51 4.11 9.12 -10.16
CA ARG A 51 4.01 10.42 -9.46
C ARG A 51 3.26 11.45 -10.29
N ALA A 52 3.51 11.48 -11.60
CA ALA A 52 2.85 12.43 -12.49
C ALA A 52 1.35 12.15 -12.59
N GLN A 53 0.95 10.90 -12.66
CA GLN A 53 -0.45 10.55 -12.84
C GLN A 53 -1.28 10.80 -11.58
N LEU A 54 -0.69 10.62 -10.41
CA LEU A 54 -1.45 10.75 -9.16
C LEU A 54 -1.54 12.17 -8.66
N ASP A 55 -0.65 13.04 -9.09
CA ASP A 55 -0.63 14.45 -8.69
C ASP A 55 -0.66 14.61 -7.16
N LEU A 56 0.16 13.83 -6.49
CA LEU A 56 0.31 13.83 -5.05
C LEU A 56 1.73 14.20 -4.68
N PRO A 57 1.96 14.70 -3.45
CA PRO A 57 3.32 14.96 -3.00
C PRO A 57 4.23 13.75 -3.18
N THR A 58 5.42 13.99 -3.69
CA THR A 58 6.38 12.93 -3.98
C THR A 58 6.64 12.04 -2.78
N ARG A 59 6.74 12.65 -1.59
CA ARG A 59 7.00 11.90 -0.36
C ARG A 59 5.91 10.88 -0.07
N ILE A 60 4.66 11.25 -0.30
CA ILE A 60 3.51 10.37 -0.07
C ILE A 60 3.56 9.20 -1.05
N VAL A 61 3.77 9.49 -2.33
CA VAL A 61 3.83 8.44 -3.35
C VAL A 61 4.97 7.48 -3.08
N ASN A 62 6.14 8.01 -2.74
CA ASN A 62 7.31 7.17 -2.44
C ASN A 62 7.07 6.27 -1.22
N ASP A 63 6.43 6.81 -0.18
CA ASP A 63 6.10 6.04 1.01
C ASP A 63 5.13 4.89 0.68
N ILE A 64 4.12 5.18 -0.12
CA ILE A 64 3.16 4.16 -0.56
C ILE A 64 3.84 3.09 -1.41
N LEU A 65 4.69 3.49 -2.36
CA LEU A 65 5.44 2.53 -3.18
C LEU A 65 6.32 1.63 -2.32
N TYR A 66 7.00 2.21 -1.33
CA TYR A 66 7.81 1.43 -0.41
C TYR A 66 6.96 0.41 0.35
N GLN A 67 5.81 0.84 0.87
CA GLN A 67 4.91 -0.06 1.60
C GLN A 67 4.42 -1.20 0.72
N LEU A 68 4.06 -0.92 -0.52
CA LEU A 68 3.58 -1.95 -1.45
C LEU A 68 4.67 -2.95 -1.80
N VAL A 69 5.91 -2.51 -1.94
CA VAL A 69 7.04 -3.42 -2.16
C VAL A 69 7.27 -4.29 -0.92
N GLN A 70 7.26 -3.69 0.26
CA GLN A 70 7.45 -4.43 1.51
C GLN A 70 6.34 -5.44 1.75
N ALA A 71 5.13 -5.13 1.30
CA ALA A 71 3.99 -6.03 1.42
C ALA A 71 3.95 -7.11 0.33
N GLY A 72 4.93 -7.12 -0.57
CA GLY A 72 5.00 -8.13 -1.63
C GLY A 72 3.95 -7.93 -2.73
N GLN A 73 3.42 -6.73 -2.89
CA GLN A 73 2.41 -6.45 -3.91
C GLN A 73 3.01 -5.88 -5.18
N LEU A 74 4.13 -5.19 -5.06
CA LEU A 74 4.89 -4.67 -6.19
C LEU A 74 6.33 -5.15 -6.10
N ILE A 75 6.95 -5.25 -7.26
CA ILE A 75 8.40 -5.42 -7.36
C ILE A 75 8.99 -4.15 -7.96
N ALA A 76 10.17 -3.77 -7.46
CA ALA A 76 10.92 -2.65 -7.98
C ALA A 76 12.01 -3.20 -8.89
N VAL A 77 12.08 -2.68 -10.11
CA VAL A 77 13.07 -3.10 -11.08
C VAL A 77 13.85 -1.89 -11.59
N PRO A 78 15.10 -2.03 -12.00
CA PRO A 78 15.83 -0.92 -12.59
C PRO A 78 15.12 -0.46 -13.86
N SER A 79 15.00 0.86 -14.01
CA SER A 79 14.52 1.44 -15.25
C SER A 79 15.69 1.53 -16.22
N GLY A 80 15.48 1.16 -17.47
CA GLY A 80 16.55 0.86 -18.43
C GLY A 80 17.60 1.92 -18.69
N ASP A 81 17.33 3.20 -18.44
CA ASP A 81 18.20 4.28 -18.88
C ASP A 81 18.91 5.05 -17.77
N GLY A 82 18.73 4.66 -16.52
CA GLY A 82 19.37 5.37 -15.41
C GLY A 82 19.60 4.44 -14.24
N GLU A 83 20.79 4.51 -13.68
CA GLU A 83 21.14 3.68 -12.53
C GLU A 83 20.32 3.98 -11.28
N ARG A 84 19.63 5.13 -11.26
CA ARG A 84 18.88 5.60 -10.10
C ARG A 84 17.39 5.54 -10.27
N GLU A 85 16.92 5.28 -11.48
CA GLU A 85 15.50 5.22 -11.72
C GLU A 85 14.99 3.82 -11.48
N VAL A 86 13.82 3.77 -10.85
CA VAL A 86 13.16 2.54 -10.50
C VAL A 86 11.81 2.52 -11.18
N ALA A 87 11.43 1.35 -11.65
CA ALA A 87 10.10 1.11 -12.18
C ALA A 87 9.43 0.02 -11.36
N PHE A 88 8.13 -0.05 -11.41
CA PHE A 88 7.36 -0.96 -10.58
C PHE A 88 6.45 -1.83 -11.42
N ALA A 89 6.37 -3.08 -11.05
CA ALA A 89 5.50 -4.05 -11.70
C ALA A 89 4.73 -4.84 -10.64
N PRO A 90 3.57 -5.44 -11.00
CA PRO A 90 2.85 -6.29 -10.05
C PRO A 90 3.73 -7.48 -9.65
N ALA A 91 3.73 -7.80 -8.36
CA ALA A 91 4.49 -8.95 -7.85
C ALA A 91 3.78 -10.27 -8.08
N HIS A 92 2.49 -10.23 -8.38
CA HIS A 92 1.66 -11.40 -8.64
C HIS A 92 0.86 -11.20 -9.92
N ASP A 93 0.22 -12.25 -10.39
CA ASP A 93 -0.71 -12.15 -11.50
C ASP A 93 -1.83 -11.17 -11.14
N PRO A 94 -2.01 -10.09 -11.91
CA PRO A 94 -3.07 -9.13 -11.61
C PRO A 94 -4.47 -9.75 -11.53
N GLN A 95 -4.70 -10.84 -12.24
CA GLN A 95 -5.98 -11.55 -12.18
C GLN A 95 -6.29 -12.13 -10.80
N SER A 96 -5.27 -12.39 -10.01
CA SER A 96 -5.42 -12.97 -8.67
C SER A 96 -5.41 -11.93 -7.55
N MET A 97 -5.17 -10.67 -7.86
CA MET A 97 -5.07 -9.62 -6.85
C MET A 97 -6.44 -9.02 -6.57
N THR A 98 -6.85 -9.03 -5.30
CA THR A 98 -8.11 -8.45 -4.88
C THR A 98 -7.90 -7.18 -4.08
N VAL A 99 -8.91 -6.34 -4.03
CA VAL A 99 -8.85 -5.09 -3.25
C VAL A 99 -8.49 -5.37 -1.80
N TYR A 100 -9.24 -6.23 -1.14
CA TYR A 100 -8.98 -6.53 0.27
C TYR A 100 -7.66 -7.25 0.47
N GLY A 101 -7.29 -8.14 -0.45
CA GLY A 101 -6.02 -8.87 -0.37
C GLY A 101 -4.83 -7.93 -0.36
N ILE A 102 -4.85 -6.89 -1.17
CA ILE A 102 -3.79 -5.88 -1.21
C ILE A 102 -3.75 -5.11 0.12
N LEU A 103 -4.90 -4.64 0.58
CA LEU A 103 -4.98 -3.89 1.83
C LEU A 103 -4.53 -4.72 3.02
N GLU A 104 -4.93 -5.97 3.08
CA GLU A 104 -4.53 -6.88 4.15
C GLU A 104 -3.02 -7.12 4.14
N ALA A 105 -2.45 -7.33 2.97
CA ALA A 105 -1.01 -7.55 2.85
C ALA A 105 -0.21 -6.35 3.36
N VAL A 106 -0.64 -5.14 3.03
CA VAL A 106 0.02 -3.92 3.50
C VAL A 106 -0.14 -3.79 5.02
N GLU A 107 -1.32 -4.07 5.54
CA GLU A 107 -1.59 -3.97 6.98
C GLU A 107 -0.70 -4.92 7.78
N LYS A 108 -0.43 -6.11 7.25
CA LYS A 108 0.40 -7.11 7.91
C LYS A 108 1.90 -6.87 7.74
N SER A 109 2.30 -5.98 6.85
CA SER A 109 3.70 -5.82 6.47
C SER A 109 4.50 -4.92 7.41
N GLY A 110 3.90 -4.42 8.46
CA GLY A 110 4.59 -3.55 9.41
C GLY A 110 5.85 -4.20 9.97
N GLN A 111 6.91 -3.43 10.08
CA GLN A 111 8.21 -3.95 10.51
C GLN A 111 8.35 -4.05 12.03
N THR A 112 7.57 -3.27 12.75
CA THR A 112 7.66 -3.22 14.20
C THR A 112 6.55 -4.03 14.80
N THR A 113 6.90 -5.10 15.49
CA THR A 113 5.95 -5.87 16.27
C THR A 113 6.22 -5.61 17.74
N VAL A 114 5.17 -5.47 18.49
CA VAL A 114 5.24 -5.37 19.94
C VAL A 114 4.68 -6.67 20.50
N ASP A 115 5.43 -7.27 21.41
CA ASP A 115 4.96 -8.48 22.06
C ASP A 115 3.82 -8.11 23.00
N LEU A 116 2.65 -8.60 22.67
CA LEU A 116 1.48 -8.42 23.51
C LEU A 116 1.36 -9.58 24.49
N THR A 117 1.12 -9.26 25.76
CA THR A 117 0.89 -10.29 26.75
C THR A 117 -0.40 -11.03 26.43
N GLN A 118 -0.30 -12.34 26.31
CA GLN A 118 -1.47 -13.16 26.02
C GLN A 118 -2.46 -13.12 27.19
N SER A 119 -3.72 -12.99 26.85
CA SER A 119 -4.82 -12.97 27.82
C SER A 119 -6.05 -13.53 27.13
N ASP A 120 -7.07 -13.88 27.91
CA ASP A 120 -8.34 -14.36 27.35
C ASP A 120 -9.00 -13.26 26.52
N GLU A 121 -8.86 -12.02 26.96
CA GLU A 121 -9.41 -10.87 26.24
C GLU A 121 -8.74 -10.72 24.88
N LEU A 122 -7.41 -10.79 24.84
CA LEU A 122 -6.68 -10.65 23.59
C LEU A 122 -7.01 -11.78 22.63
N THR A 123 -7.13 -13.00 23.14
CA THR A 123 -7.53 -14.15 22.32
C THR A 123 -8.90 -13.93 21.67
N ARG A 124 -9.85 -13.39 22.45
CA ARG A 124 -11.19 -13.08 21.89
C ARG A 124 -11.13 -11.96 20.85
N ILE A 125 -10.31 -10.94 21.10
CA ILE A 125 -10.12 -9.87 20.14
C ILE A 125 -9.56 -10.42 18.83
N ASP A 126 -8.53 -11.28 18.93
CA ASP A 126 -7.93 -11.88 17.73
C ASP A 126 -8.94 -12.71 16.94
N GLN A 127 -9.78 -13.47 17.63
CA GLN A 127 -10.83 -14.26 17.00
C GLN A 127 -11.84 -13.38 16.27
N GLU A 128 -12.27 -12.30 16.91
CA GLU A 128 -13.22 -11.38 16.28
C GLU A 128 -12.62 -10.69 15.08
N LEU A 129 -11.36 -10.25 15.16
CA LEU A 129 -10.68 -9.62 14.03
C LEU A 129 -10.50 -10.61 12.89
N GLU A 130 -10.14 -11.86 13.19
CA GLU A 130 -9.99 -12.87 12.15
C GLU A 130 -11.32 -13.16 11.46
N THR A 131 -12.42 -13.18 12.20
CA THR A 131 -13.76 -13.37 11.65
C THR A 131 -14.11 -12.24 10.69
N LEU A 132 -13.83 -10.99 11.07
CA LEU A 132 -14.06 -9.84 10.20
C LEU A 132 -13.22 -9.91 8.94
N LYS A 133 -11.97 -10.28 9.06
CA LYS A 133 -11.08 -10.43 7.91
C LYS A 133 -11.57 -11.51 6.96
N GLU A 134 -11.99 -12.63 7.49
CA GLU A 134 -12.51 -13.73 6.68
C GLU A 134 -13.77 -13.31 5.93
N THR A 135 -14.66 -12.57 6.59
CA THR A 135 -15.85 -12.02 5.95
C THR A 135 -15.48 -11.09 4.80
N ALA A 136 -14.49 -10.22 5.02
CA ALA A 136 -14.01 -9.31 3.98
C ALA A 136 -13.40 -10.07 2.80
N ARG A 137 -12.59 -11.09 3.08
CA ARG A 137 -11.96 -11.88 2.01
C ARG A 137 -13.00 -12.56 1.12
N LYS A 138 -14.08 -13.05 1.70
CA LYS A 138 -15.12 -13.81 1.01
C LYS A 138 -16.24 -12.94 0.45
N SER A 139 -16.24 -11.65 0.76
CA SER A 139 -17.29 -10.75 0.31
C SER A 139 -17.31 -10.65 -1.21
N GLN A 140 -18.52 -10.56 -1.76
CA GLN A 140 -18.70 -10.26 -3.18
C GLN A 140 -18.16 -8.87 -3.54
N ASP A 141 -18.08 -7.99 -2.56
CA ASP A 141 -17.54 -6.64 -2.74
C ASP A 141 -16.02 -6.61 -2.78
N ASN A 142 -15.36 -7.72 -2.40
CA ASN A 142 -13.91 -7.85 -2.54
C ASN A 142 -13.57 -8.22 -3.98
N VAL A 143 -13.64 -7.22 -4.85
CA VAL A 143 -13.44 -7.43 -6.30
C VAL A 143 -11.96 -7.56 -6.62
N ARG A 144 -11.68 -8.15 -7.78
CA ARG A 144 -10.32 -8.17 -8.31
C ARG A 144 -9.94 -6.77 -8.76
N LEU A 145 -8.66 -6.47 -8.63
CA LEU A 145 -8.18 -5.16 -9.03
C LEU A 145 -8.47 -4.88 -10.51
N VAL A 146 -8.33 -5.89 -11.36
CA VAL A 146 -8.59 -5.76 -12.80
C VAL A 146 -10.03 -5.41 -13.12
N ASP A 147 -10.97 -5.71 -12.23
CA ASP A 147 -12.38 -5.37 -12.42
C ASP A 147 -12.65 -3.87 -12.26
N LEU A 148 -11.69 -3.13 -11.73
CA LEU A 148 -11.78 -1.67 -11.57
C LEU A 148 -11.17 -0.90 -12.72
N LEU A 149 -10.57 -1.57 -13.67
CA LEU A 149 -9.91 -0.92 -14.82
C LEU A 149 -10.90 -0.51 -15.91
#